data_921a5b6eba71404ec9242da7e978aacc
#
_entry.id   921a5b6eba71404ec9242da7e978aacc
#
_cell.length_a   1.000
_cell.length_b   1.000
_cell.length_c   1.000
_cell.angle_alpha   90.00
_cell.angle_beta   90.00
_cell.angle_gamma   90.00
#
_symmetry.space_group_name_H-M   'P 1'
#
loop_
_entity.id
_entity.type
_entity.pdbx_description
1 polymer ?
#
loop_
_entity_poly.entity_id
_entity_poly.type
_entity_poly.pdbx_seq_one_letter_code
_entity_poly.pdbx_strand_id
1 'polypeptide(L)'
;MIIWISSYPRSGNTWVRAFLSTYLYSEKSSTVFENIKKITNFPNINQFKGIFEINEFSEEELKDKKKKDKKKFEISKYWISAQKKINLNKEITFLKTHNFGGSLEGNDFTNLENTLGAIYIVRDPRSVAVSNSYHNNISLNQSVDDLLDEKIFATNEGNLLEFRSSWRVNYLSWKNRKYPKLILRYEDLRSDTFQNFKKILNFINDFKKIDITDAKIKHTMNLCNM
;
A
#
# COMPACT_ATOMS: atom_id res chain seq x y z
N MET A 1 7.99 -8.82 11.24
CA MET A 1 7.80 -9.12 9.79
C MET A 1 6.60 -8.35 9.25
N ILE A 2 6.51 -8.14 7.94
CA ILE A 2 5.55 -7.20 7.33
C ILE A 2 4.30 -7.91 6.84
N ILE A 3 3.14 -7.32 7.12
CA ILE A 3 1.87 -7.58 6.41
C ILE A 3 1.57 -6.36 5.56
N TRP A 4 1.50 -6.56 4.25
CA TRP A 4 1.24 -5.50 3.28
C TRP A 4 -0.25 -5.21 3.14
N ILE A 5 -0.61 -3.93 3.09
CA ILE A 5 -1.91 -3.45 2.61
C ILE A 5 -1.64 -2.79 1.26
N SER A 6 -1.87 -3.55 0.20
CA SER A 6 -1.50 -3.15 -1.15
C SER A 6 -2.71 -2.98 -2.06
N SER A 7 -2.59 -2.10 -3.02
CA SER A 7 -3.57 -1.90 -4.09
C SER A 7 -2.98 -1.03 -5.19
N TYR A 8 -3.56 -1.06 -6.38
CA TYR A 8 -3.41 0.07 -7.28
C TYR A 8 -4.07 1.32 -6.66
N PRO A 9 -3.58 2.55 -6.92
CA PRO A 9 -4.23 3.77 -6.43
C PRO A 9 -5.74 3.80 -6.72
N ARG A 10 -6.52 4.50 -5.90
CA ARG A 10 -7.99 4.68 -6.03
C ARG A 10 -8.82 3.39 -5.90
N SER A 11 -8.25 2.34 -5.29
CA SER A 11 -8.91 1.03 -5.11
C SER A 11 -9.45 0.77 -3.70
N GLY A 12 -9.54 1.79 -2.82
CA GLY A 12 -10.08 1.64 -1.48
C GLY A 12 -9.06 1.35 -0.37
N ASN A 13 -7.77 1.47 -0.65
CA ASN A 13 -6.70 1.23 0.33
C ASN A 13 -6.87 2.08 1.61
N THR A 14 -7.21 3.36 1.47
CA THR A 14 -7.42 4.27 2.60
C THR A 14 -8.53 3.77 3.52
N TRP A 15 -9.62 3.23 2.99
CA TRP A 15 -10.73 2.71 3.77
C TRP A 15 -10.34 1.47 4.58
N VAL A 16 -9.69 0.49 3.93
CA VAL A 16 -9.18 -0.71 4.62
C VAL A 16 -8.14 -0.32 5.67
N ARG A 17 -7.25 0.61 5.36
CA ARG A 17 -6.23 1.10 6.28
C ARG A 17 -6.83 1.85 7.48
N ALA A 18 -7.84 2.70 7.26
CA ALA A 18 -8.56 3.39 8.33
C ALA A 18 -9.24 2.40 9.27
N PHE A 19 -9.96 1.41 8.70
CA PHE A 19 -10.57 0.35 9.49
C PHE A 19 -9.54 -0.42 10.32
N LEU A 20 -8.49 -0.95 9.67
CA LEU A 20 -7.48 -1.76 10.35
C LEU A 20 -6.73 -0.99 11.43
N SER A 21 -6.32 0.25 11.13
CA SER A 21 -5.59 1.05 12.10
C SER A 21 -6.46 1.39 13.31
N THR A 22 -7.74 1.70 13.09
CA THR A 22 -8.67 1.96 14.20
C THR A 22 -8.97 0.67 14.97
N TYR A 23 -9.18 -0.47 14.29
CA TYR A 23 -9.46 -1.75 14.95
C TYR A 23 -8.30 -2.22 15.84
N LEU A 24 -7.07 -2.06 15.37
CA LEU A 24 -5.86 -2.61 16.01
C LEU A 24 -5.22 -1.65 17.01
N TYR A 25 -5.37 -0.34 16.84
CA TYR A 25 -4.58 0.66 17.57
C TYR A 25 -5.41 1.76 18.22
N SER A 26 -6.76 1.72 18.16
CA SER A 26 -7.59 2.73 18.79
C SER A 26 -7.43 2.74 20.31
N GLU A 27 -7.11 3.90 20.86
CA GLU A 27 -7.15 4.23 22.27
C GLU A 27 -8.45 5.00 22.56
N LYS A 28 -8.84 5.12 23.85
CA LYS A 28 -10.14 5.72 24.26
C LYS A 28 -10.42 7.12 23.70
N SER A 29 -9.38 7.89 23.36
CA SER A 29 -9.51 9.27 22.85
C SER A 29 -8.98 9.48 21.44
N SER A 30 -8.51 8.42 20.74
CA SER A 30 -7.88 8.57 19.43
C SER A 30 -8.91 8.68 18.32
N THR A 31 -8.66 9.59 17.37
CA THR A 31 -9.45 9.74 16.16
C THR A 31 -9.01 8.76 15.07
N VAL A 32 -9.87 8.50 14.07
CA VAL A 32 -9.51 7.70 12.89
C VAL A 32 -8.31 8.28 12.15
N PHE A 33 -8.20 9.62 12.10
CA PHE A 33 -7.07 10.32 11.45
C PHE A 33 -5.74 10.13 12.16
N GLU A 34 -5.76 10.00 13.49
CA GLU A 34 -4.55 9.67 14.27
C GLU A 34 -4.19 8.20 14.10
N ASN A 35 -5.18 7.32 14.16
CA ASN A 35 -4.97 5.88 14.05
C ASN A 35 -4.40 5.50 12.67
N ILE A 36 -4.86 6.11 11.58
CA ILE A 36 -4.40 5.77 10.23
C ILE A 36 -2.89 6.02 10.04
N LYS A 37 -2.29 6.92 10.82
CA LYS A 37 -0.85 7.19 10.82
C LYS A 37 -0.02 6.03 11.39
N LYS A 38 -0.63 5.12 12.16
CA LYS A 38 0.04 3.92 12.70
C LYS A 38 0.38 2.89 11.61
N ILE A 39 -0.33 2.93 10.47
CA ILE A 39 -0.01 2.13 9.29
C ILE A 39 0.61 3.06 8.25
N THR A 40 1.92 3.10 8.18
CA THR A 40 2.66 4.03 7.33
C THR A 40 2.78 3.55 5.88
N ASN A 41 3.08 4.49 4.98
CA ASN A 41 3.39 4.15 3.59
C ASN A 41 4.79 3.55 3.47
N PHE A 42 4.98 2.64 2.51
CA PHE A 42 6.29 2.19 2.05
C PHE A 42 6.32 2.25 0.50
N PRO A 43 7.38 2.78 -0.11
CA PRO A 43 8.58 3.36 0.50
C PRO A 43 8.34 4.76 1.10
N ASN A 44 9.00 5.06 2.22
CA ASN A 44 9.00 6.38 2.85
C ASN A 44 10.44 6.70 3.32
N ILE A 45 10.87 7.95 3.18
CA ILE A 45 12.24 8.40 3.45
C ILE A 45 12.77 7.97 4.84
N ASN A 46 11.93 8.01 5.86
CA ASN A 46 12.32 7.65 7.22
C ASN A 46 12.74 6.17 7.37
N GLN A 47 12.25 5.31 6.50
CA GLN A 47 12.55 3.87 6.53
C GLN A 47 13.94 3.56 5.95
N PHE A 48 14.52 4.50 5.20
CA PHE A 48 15.83 4.36 4.56
C PHE A 48 16.96 5.09 5.31
N LYS A 49 16.65 5.87 6.35
CA LYS A 49 17.67 6.56 7.16
C LYS A 49 18.72 5.59 7.69
N GLY A 50 20.01 5.93 7.48
CA GLY A 50 21.15 5.07 7.87
C GLY A 50 21.36 3.82 7.01
N ILE A 51 20.63 3.68 5.89
CA ILE A 51 20.84 2.66 4.86
C ILE A 51 21.30 3.33 3.57
N PHE A 52 20.67 4.43 3.23
CA PHE A 52 20.94 5.23 2.05
C PHE A 52 20.64 6.69 2.38
N GLU A 53 21.61 7.58 2.14
CA GLU A 53 21.39 9.02 2.22
C GLU A 53 20.62 9.48 0.98
N ILE A 54 19.33 9.55 1.14
CA ILE A 54 18.45 10.11 0.10
C ILE A 54 18.55 11.63 0.23
N ASN A 55 19.35 12.26 -0.60
CA ASN A 55 19.17 13.67 -0.86
C ASN A 55 17.76 13.85 -1.43
N GLU A 56 16.96 14.66 -0.77
CA GLU A 56 15.60 14.97 -1.22
C GLU A 56 15.63 15.34 -2.70
N PHE A 57 14.66 14.84 -3.47
CA PHE A 57 14.54 15.25 -4.86
C PHE A 57 14.26 16.75 -4.88
N SER A 58 15.14 17.53 -5.49
CA SER A 58 14.81 18.90 -5.80
C SER A 58 13.63 18.94 -6.79
N GLU A 59 12.85 20.02 -6.78
CA GLU A 59 11.75 20.17 -7.74
C GLU A 59 12.25 20.06 -9.21
N GLU A 60 13.48 20.51 -9.50
CA GLU A 60 14.13 20.35 -10.80
C GLU A 60 14.39 18.89 -11.16
N GLU A 61 14.86 18.09 -10.20
CA GLU A 61 15.10 16.65 -10.41
C GLU A 61 13.81 15.87 -10.64
N LEU A 62 12.69 16.31 -10.04
CA LEU A 62 11.38 15.75 -10.29
C LEU A 62 10.82 16.08 -11.67
N LYS A 63 11.25 17.20 -12.25
CA LYS A 63 10.86 17.62 -13.62
C LYS A 63 11.73 16.95 -14.69
N ASP A 64 12.99 16.62 -14.40
CA ASP A 64 13.89 15.94 -15.33
C ASP A 64 13.64 14.42 -15.35
N LYS A 65 13.05 13.93 -16.46
CA LYS A 65 12.71 12.52 -16.63
C LYS A 65 13.93 11.58 -16.47
N LYS A 66 15.11 11.96 -17.01
CA LYS A 66 16.33 11.13 -16.93
C LYS A 66 16.87 11.04 -15.50
N LYS A 67 16.94 12.16 -14.78
CA LYS A 67 17.38 12.22 -13.39
C LYS A 67 16.39 11.45 -12.50
N LYS A 68 15.09 11.62 -12.72
CA LYS A 68 14.02 10.89 -12.05
C LYS A 68 14.14 9.39 -12.27
N ASP A 69 14.38 8.93 -13.49
CA ASP A 69 14.55 7.51 -13.82
C ASP A 69 15.78 6.91 -13.13
N LYS A 70 16.92 7.57 -13.13
CA LYS A 70 18.13 7.11 -12.45
C LYS A 70 17.90 6.91 -10.94
N LYS A 71 17.32 7.87 -10.24
CA LYS A 71 17.04 7.79 -8.81
C LYS A 71 16.00 6.71 -8.44
N LYS A 72 15.03 6.42 -9.31
CA LYS A 72 14.07 5.33 -9.15
C LYS A 72 14.74 3.99 -8.97
N PHE A 73 15.70 3.67 -9.85
CA PHE A 73 16.45 2.43 -9.80
C PHE A 73 17.36 2.37 -8.57
N GLU A 74 17.93 3.49 -8.15
CA GLU A 74 18.74 3.53 -6.94
C GLU A 74 17.94 3.16 -5.70
N ILE A 75 16.76 3.70 -5.49
CA ILE A 75 15.91 3.40 -4.33
C ILE A 75 15.52 1.91 -4.29
N SER A 76 15.25 1.31 -5.46
CA SER A 76 14.86 -0.11 -5.52
C SER A 76 15.92 -1.05 -4.94
N LYS A 77 17.20 -0.71 -5.06
CA LYS A 77 18.32 -1.49 -4.51
C LYS A 77 18.25 -1.64 -2.98
N TYR A 78 17.59 -0.72 -2.31
CA TYR A 78 17.52 -0.65 -0.85
C TYR A 78 16.17 -1.08 -0.26
N TRP A 79 15.19 -1.49 -1.08
CA TRP A 79 13.88 -1.93 -0.58
C TRP A 79 13.98 -3.06 0.45
N ILE A 80 14.76 -4.09 0.12
CA ILE A 80 14.95 -5.24 1.02
C ILE A 80 15.70 -4.84 2.29
N SER A 81 16.74 -4.00 2.19
CA SER A 81 17.50 -3.53 3.36
C SER A 81 16.63 -2.69 4.31
N ALA A 82 15.78 -1.82 3.76
CA ALA A 82 14.83 -1.04 4.56
C ALA A 82 13.81 -1.94 5.28
N GLN A 83 13.31 -2.97 4.61
CA GLN A 83 12.39 -3.94 5.21
C GLN A 83 13.07 -4.80 6.29
N LYS A 84 14.31 -5.23 6.07
CA LYS A 84 15.10 -5.92 7.10
C LYS A 84 15.26 -5.05 8.36
N LYS A 85 15.54 -3.76 8.20
CA LYS A 85 15.62 -2.82 9.32
C LYS A 85 14.29 -2.70 10.08
N ILE A 86 13.16 -2.60 9.37
CA ILE A 86 11.83 -2.58 9.99
C ILE A 86 11.59 -3.87 10.80
N ASN A 87 12.03 -5.01 10.27
CA ASN A 87 11.83 -6.32 10.89
C ASN A 87 12.74 -6.60 12.09
N LEU A 88 13.75 -5.78 12.37
CA LEU A 88 14.61 -5.93 13.56
C LEU A 88 13.82 -5.88 14.87
N ASN A 89 12.71 -5.18 14.92
CA ASN A 89 11.84 -5.11 16.09
C ASN A 89 11.12 -6.43 16.41
N LYS A 90 11.22 -7.44 15.54
CA LYS A 90 10.54 -8.75 15.66
C LYS A 90 9.02 -8.69 15.82
N GLU A 91 8.42 -7.53 15.62
CA GLU A 91 6.98 -7.30 15.66
C GLU A 91 6.36 -7.44 14.26
N ILE A 92 5.04 -7.66 14.24
CA ILE A 92 4.29 -7.60 12.99
C ILE A 92 3.97 -6.15 12.69
N THR A 93 4.52 -5.66 11.57
CA THR A 93 4.32 -4.29 11.08
C THR A 93 3.39 -4.30 9.88
N PHE A 94 2.36 -3.45 9.93
CA PHE A 94 1.49 -3.22 8.78
C PHE A 94 2.01 -2.04 7.97
N LEU A 95 2.21 -2.22 6.68
CA LEU A 95 2.64 -1.17 5.76
C LEU A 95 1.69 -1.05 4.58
N LYS A 96 1.36 0.19 4.21
CA LYS A 96 0.59 0.49 3.00
C LYS A 96 1.53 0.71 1.83
N THR A 97 1.16 0.19 0.66
CA THR A 97 1.88 0.51 -0.57
C THR A 97 0.96 0.53 -1.80
N HIS A 98 1.36 1.30 -2.82
CA HIS A 98 0.86 1.18 -4.18
C HIS A 98 1.94 0.68 -5.14
N ASN A 99 3.11 0.35 -4.60
CA ASN A 99 4.19 -0.22 -5.39
C ASN A 99 3.75 -1.57 -5.99
N PHE A 100 4.21 -1.83 -7.20
CA PHE A 100 4.04 -3.18 -7.73
C PHE A 100 4.88 -4.16 -6.91
N GLY A 101 4.41 -5.40 -6.75
CA GLY A 101 5.05 -6.40 -5.91
C GLY A 101 6.16 -7.20 -6.61
N GLY A 102 6.60 -6.77 -7.80
CA GLY A 102 7.60 -7.48 -8.63
C GLY A 102 9.04 -7.05 -8.38
N SER A 103 9.89 -7.27 -9.37
CA SER A 103 11.29 -6.83 -9.37
C SER A 103 11.49 -5.67 -10.34
N LEU A 104 12.23 -4.66 -9.92
CA LEU A 104 12.64 -3.52 -10.74
C LEU A 104 14.15 -3.60 -10.95
N GLU A 105 14.61 -3.79 -12.19
CA GLU A 105 16.03 -3.95 -12.53
C GLU A 105 16.75 -5.00 -11.66
N GLY A 106 16.10 -6.15 -11.46
CA GLY A 106 16.63 -7.23 -10.63
C GLY A 106 16.49 -7.04 -9.11
N ASN A 107 15.97 -5.88 -8.66
CA ASN A 107 15.72 -5.61 -7.25
C ASN A 107 14.27 -5.97 -6.89
N ASP A 108 14.08 -7.01 -6.10
CA ASP A 108 12.76 -7.40 -5.62
C ASP A 108 12.16 -6.34 -4.71
N PHE A 109 10.86 -6.02 -4.91
CA PHE A 109 10.17 -5.11 -4.00
C PHE A 109 10.13 -5.67 -2.57
N THR A 110 9.85 -6.96 -2.43
CA THR A 110 9.86 -7.68 -1.15
C THR A 110 10.09 -9.16 -1.37
N ASN A 111 10.43 -9.89 -0.31
CA ASN A 111 10.69 -11.33 -0.35
C ASN A 111 10.03 -12.07 0.81
N LEU A 112 10.14 -13.41 0.81
CA LEU A 112 9.56 -14.27 1.85
C LEU A 112 10.17 -14.05 3.25
N GLU A 113 11.43 -13.63 3.33
CA GLU A 113 12.10 -13.39 4.62
C GLU A 113 11.54 -12.15 5.33
N ASN A 114 11.04 -11.18 4.57
CA ASN A 114 10.55 -9.91 5.10
C ASN A 114 9.02 -9.83 5.20
N THR A 115 8.29 -10.71 4.50
CA THR A 115 6.84 -10.64 4.34
C THR A 115 6.14 -11.85 4.96
N LEU A 116 5.20 -11.60 5.87
CA LEU A 116 4.27 -12.62 6.38
C LEU A 116 3.11 -12.85 5.42
N GLY A 117 2.57 -11.78 4.87
CA GLY A 117 1.43 -11.86 3.97
C GLY A 117 1.05 -10.51 3.36
N ALA A 118 0.06 -10.54 2.48
CA ALA A 118 -0.46 -9.34 1.83
C ALA A 118 -1.99 -9.34 1.74
N ILE A 119 -2.59 -8.20 2.01
CA ILE A 119 -3.98 -7.88 1.71
C ILE A 119 -3.96 -6.99 0.48
N TYR A 120 -4.44 -7.49 -0.65
CA TYR A 120 -4.49 -6.74 -1.90
C TYR A 120 -5.93 -6.37 -2.25
N ILE A 121 -6.19 -5.07 -2.41
CA ILE A 121 -7.49 -4.57 -2.84
C ILE A 121 -7.44 -4.28 -4.34
N VAL A 122 -8.27 -4.99 -5.10
CA VAL A 122 -8.46 -4.78 -6.53
C VAL A 122 -9.79 -4.07 -6.78
N ARG A 123 -9.83 -3.16 -7.74
CA ARG A 123 -11.04 -2.44 -8.16
C ARG A 123 -11.14 -2.46 -9.68
N ASP A 124 -12.37 -2.45 -10.22
CA ASP A 124 -12.62 -2.33 -11.65
C ASP A 124 -11.80 -1.17 -12.26
N PRO A 125 -10.93 -1.44 -13.25
CA PRO A 125 -10.04 -0.41 -13.81
C PRO A 125 -10.78 0.78 -14.42
N ARG A 126 -12.00 0.58 -14.93
CA ARG A 126 -12.85 1.67 -15.44
C ARG A 126 -13.23 2.63 -14.33
N SER A 127 -13.63 2.09 -13.18
CA SER A 127 -13.91 2.87 -11.98
C SER A 127 -12.67 3.54 -11.39
N VAL A 128 -11.50 2.89 -11.51
CA VAL A 128 -10.21 3.47 -11.14
C VAL A 128 -9.89 4.65 -12.06
N ALA A 129 -10.03 4.50 -13.39
CA ALA A 129 -9.77 5.57 -14.35
C ALA A 129 -10.61 6.82 -14.05
N VAL A 130 -11.91 6.67 -13.85
CA VAL A 130 -12.80 7.77 -13.49
C VAL A 130 -12.37 8.42 -12.17
N SER A 131 -12.13 7.63 -11.13
CA SER A 131 -11.69 8.16 -9.81
C SER A 131 -10.33 8.86 -9.88
N ASN A 132 -9.42 8.37 -10.72
CA ASN A 132 -8.08 8.95 -10.89
C ASN A 132 -8.14 10.27 -11.66
N SER A 133 -8.99 10.37 -12.69
CA SER A 133 -9.17 11.61 -13.46
C SER A 133 -9.66 12.76 -12.57
N TYR A 134 -10.66 12.52 -11.73
CA TYR A 134 -11.14 13.51 -10.76
C TYR A 134 -10.11 13.89 -9.71
N HIS A 135 -9.40 12.90 -9.17
CA HIS A 135 -8.45 13.14 -8.09
C HIS A 135 -7.22 13.94 -8.52
N ASN A 136 -6.73 13.67 -9.73
CA ASN A 136 -5.53 14.31 -10.27
C ASN A 136 -5.85 15.50 -11.19
N ASN A 137 -7.13 15.81 -11.39
CA ASN A 137 -7.60 16.85 -12.29
C ASN A 137 -7.03 16.69 -13.72
N ILE A 138 -7.11 15.47 -14.26
CA ILE A 138 -6.65 15.10 -15.61
C ILE A 138 -7.82 14.59 -16.43
N SER A 139 -7.66 14.56 -17.76
CA SER A 139 -8.69 13.98 -18.64
C SER A 139 -8.86 12.48 -18.40
N LEU A 140 -10.04 11.94 -18.75
CA LEU A 140 -10.29 10.50 -18.63
C LEU A 140 -9.32 9.70 -19.54
N ASN A 141 -9.02 10.20 -20.74
CA ASN A 141 -8.08 9.55 -21.64
C ASN A 141 -6.68 9.47 -21.02
N GLN A 142 -6.18 10.57 -20.46
CA GLN A 142 -4.90 10.56 -19.74
C GLN A 142 -4.92 9.56 -18.57
N SER A 143 -6.01 9.48 -17.84
CA SER A 143 -6.14 8.52 -16.73
C SER A 143 -6.14 7.08 -17.21
N VAL A 144 -6.73 6.78 -18.38
CA VAL A 144 -6.66 5.45 -19.00
C VAL A 144 -5.23 5.15 -19.44
N ASP A 145 -4.54 6.10 -20.07
CA ASP A 145 -3.12 5.95 -20.46
C ASP A 145 -2.24 5.64 -19.25
N ASP A 146 -2.45 6.33 -18.13
CA ASP A 146 -1.74 6.08 -16.87
C ASP A 146 -1.97 4.65 -16.34
N LEU A 147 -3.18 4.09 -16.50
CA LEU A 147 -3.49 2.73 -16.09
C LEU A 147 -2.83 1.67 -16.98
N LEU A 148 -2.53 2.02 -18.22
CA LEU A 148 -1.90 1.15 -19.21
C LEU A 148 -0.36 1.27 -19.20
N ASP A 149 0.19 2.36 -18.68
CA ASP A 149 1.64 2.61 -18.67
C ASP A 149 2.37 1.70 -17.67
N GLU A 150 3.16 0.77 -18.21
CA GLU A 150 3.97 -0.16 -17.41
C GLU A 150 5.18 0.52 -16.74
N LYS A 151 5.49 1.75 -17.10
CA LYS A 151 6.62 2.53 -16.56
C LYS A 151 6.18 3.66 -15.62
N ILE A 152 4.91 3.66 -15.21
CA ILE A 152 4.40 4.74 -14.38
C ILE A 152 4.98 4.72 -12.97
N PHE A 153 5.41 5.88 -12.55
CA PHE A 153 5.92 6.14 -11.22
C PHE A 153 5.18 7.34 -10.63
N ALA A 154 5.07 7.34 -9.32
CA ALA A 154 4.55 8.48 -8.59
C ALA A 154 5.44 8.82 -7.39
N THR A 155 5.43 10.07 -6.98
CA THR A 155 5.93 10.47 -5.68
C THR A 155 4.88 10.15 -4.62
N ASN A 156 5.34 9.76 -3.43
CA ASN A 156 4.48 9.64 -2.25
C ASN A 156 4.86 10.72 -1.21
N GLU A 157 4.22 10.66 -0.06
CA GLU A 157 4.64 11.44 1.11
C GLU A 157 6.09 11.12 1.46
N GLY A 158 6.93 12.13 1.63
CA GLY A 158 8.37 11.98 1.84
C GLY A 158 9.19 11.92 0.54
N ASN A 159 8.61 12.36 -0.59
CA ASN A 159 9.26 12.50 -1.89
C ASN A 159 9.95 11.24 -2.45
N LEU A 160 9.60 10.05 -1.96
CA LEU A 160 10.08 8.80 -2.52
C LEU A 160 9.19 8.31 -3.66
N LEU A 161 9.83 7.69 -4.64
CA LEU A 161 9.14 7.20 -5.82
C LEU A 161 8.53 5.83 -5.56
N GLU A 162 7.23 5.71 -5.79
CA GLU A 162 6.53 4.45 -5.93
C GLU A 162 6.57 4.00 -7.40
N PHE A 163 7.02 2.79 -7.65
CA PHE A 163 6.86 2.16 -8.95
C PHE A 163 5.53 1.42 -9.00
N ARG A 164 4.56 1.98 -9.68
CA ARG A 164 3.20 1.44 -9.75
C ARG A 164 3.04 0.40 -10.84
N SER A 165 3.70 0.60 -11.98
CA SER A 165 3.48 -0.12 -13.24
C SER A 165 2.03 0.04 -13.72
N SER A 166 1.62 -0.64 -14.81
CA SER A 166 0.22 -0.64 -15.23
C SER A 166 -0.69 -1.31 -14.19
N TRP A 167 -1.99 -1.00 -14.24
CA TRP A 167 -2.99 -1.61 -13.36
C TRP A 167 -2.92 -3.14 -13.39
N ARG A 168 -2.82 -3.71 -14.61
CA ARG A 168 -2.75 -5.16 -14.81
C ARG A 168 -1.48 -5.76 -14.22
N VAL A 169 -0.31 -5.17 -14.50
CA VAL A 169 0.97 -5.67 -14.01
C VAL A 169 1.07 -5.53 -12.49
N ASN A 170 0.60 -4.42 -11.92
CA ASN A 170 0.53 -4.24 -10.48
C ASN A 170 -0.27 -5.36 -9.82
N TYR A 171 -1.50 -5.62 -10.27
CA TYR A 171 -2.34 -6.69 -9.74
C TYR A 171 -1.67 -8.07 -9.85
N LEU A 172 -1.17 -8.42 -11.03
CA LEU A 172 -0.54 -9.73 -11.26
C LEU A 172 0.74 -9.91 -10.44
N SER A 173 1.50 -8.85 -10.24
CA SER A 173 2.73 -8.89 -9.44
C SER A 173 2.47 -9.29 -7.98
N TRP A 174 1.36 -8.87 -7.40
CA TRP A 174 0.93 -9.28 -6.05
C TRP A 174 0.25 -10.64 -6.05
N LYS A 175 -0.63 -10.90 -7.02
CA LYS A 175 -1.36 -12.17 -7.14
C LYS A 175 -0.42 -13.38 -7.22
N ASN A 176 0.68 -13.26 -7.95
CA ASN A 176 1.57 -14.38 -8.26
C ASN A 176 2.68 -14.62 -7.20
N ARG A 177 2.71 -13.86 -6.11
CA ARG A 177 3.69 -14.08 -5.03
C ARG A 177 3.39 -15.35 -4.23
N LYS A 178 4.45 -15.96 -3.66
CA LYS A 178 4.35 -17.24 -2.92
C LYS A 178 3.90 -17.09 -1.46
N TYR A 179 4.02 -15.90 -0.86
CA TYR A 179 3.56 -15.67 0.51
C TYR A 179 2.02 -15.67 0.59
N PRO A 180 1.43 -15.95 1.77
CA PRO A 180 -0.01 -15.89 2.00
C PRO A 180 -0.59 -14.55 1.58
N LYS A 181 -1.74 -14.58 0.91
CA LYS A 181 -2.40 -13.34 0.47
C LYS A 181 -3.91 -13.45 0.50
N LEU A 182 -4.54 -12.36 0.85
CA LEU A 182 -5.98 -12.14 0.75
C LEU A 182 -6.24 -11.10 -0.35
N ILE A 183 -6.90 -11.50 -1.42
CA ILE A 183 -7.29 -10.59 -2.51
C ILE A 183 -8.77 -10.28 -2.35
N LEU A 184 -9.10 -9.00 -2.25
CA LEU A 184 -10.46 -8.50 -2.08
C LEU A 184 -10.83 -7.55 -3.22
N ARG A 185 -12.04 -7.69 -3.75
CA ARG A 185 -12.59 -6.69 -4.67
C ARG A 185 -13.16 -5.52 -3.87
N TYR A 186 -12.88 -4.32 -4.34
CA TYR A 186 -13.46 -3.10 -3.75
C TYR A 186 -14.99 -3.12 -3.77
N GLU A 187 -15.55 -3.66 -4.84
CA GLU A 187 -16.99 -3.80 -5.03
C GLU A 187 -17.62 -4.70 -3.95
N ASP A 188 -16.94 -5.81 -3.62
CA ASP A 188 -17.39 -6.73 -2.57
C ASP A 188 -17.25 -6.10 -1.18
N LEU A 189 -16.18 -5.33 -0.95
CA LEU A 189 -16.01 -4.53 0.28
C LEU A 189 -17.18 -3.55 0.47
N ARG A 190 -17.70 -2.97 -0.62
CA ARG A 190 -18.85 -2.05 -0.56
C ARG A 190 -20.18 -2.76 -0.37
N SER A 191 -20.40 -3.88 -1.03
CA SER A 191 -21.67 -4.62 -0.98
C SER A 191 -21.87 -5.38 0.33
N ASP A 192 -20.79 -5.91 0.91
CA ASP A 192 -20.80 -6.63 2.17
C ASP A 192 -19.58 -6.27 3.04
N THR A 193 -19.59 -5.05 3.53
CA THR A 193 -18.50 -4.45 4.30
C THR A 193 -18.16 -5.29 5.53
N PHE A 194 -19.16 -5.72 6.28
CA PHE A 194 -18.96 -6.47 7.53
C PHE A 194 -18.20 -7.78 7.30
N GLN A 195 -18.67 -8.61 6.38
CA GLN A 195 -18.06 -9.91 6.13
C GLN A 195 -16.66 -9.78 5.54
N ASN A 196 -16.42 -8.78 4.66
CA ASN A 196 -15.11 -8.58 4.08
C ASN A 196 -14.10 -8.02 5.11
N PHE A 197 -14.50 -7.15 6.02
CA PHE A 197 -13.63 -6.77 7.14
C PHE A 197 -13.38 -7.94 8.09
N LYS A 198 -14.37 -8.77 8.36
CA LYS A 198 -14.18 -9.99 9.15
C LYS A 198 -13.20 -10.96 8.49
N LYS A 199 -13.24 -11.13 7.15
CA LYS A 199 -12.22 -11.90 6.39
C LYS A 199 -10.82 -11.32 6.55
N ILE A 200 -10.67 -9.99 6.50
CA ILE A 200 -9.38 -9.33 6.73
C ILE A 200 -8.84 -9.63 8.13
N LEU A 201 -9.67 -9.50 9.14
CA LEU A 201 -9.27 -9.76 10.52
C LEU A 201 -8.90 -11.24 10.74
N ASN A 202 -9.65 -12.18 10.17
CA ASN A 202 -9.32 -13.59 10.22
C ASN A 202 -7.97 -13.88 9.56
N PHE A 203 -7.72 -13.31 8.38
CA PHE A 203 -6.41 -13.42 7.71
C PHE A 203 -5.27 -12.90 8.58
N ILE A 204 -5.45 -11.79 9.29
CA ILE A 204 -4.45 -11.26 10.22
C ILE A 204 -4.28 -12.19 11.43
N ASN A 205 -5.38 -12.77 11.93
CA ASN A 205 -5.36 -13.65 13.09
C ASN A 205 -4.56 -14.94 12.88
N ASP A 206 -4.36 -15.36 11.63
CA ASP A 206 -3.47 -16.49 11.31
C ASP A 206 -1.99 -16.19 11.65
N PHE A 207 -1.60 -14.92 11.69
CA PHE A 207 -0.23 -14.48 12.00
C PHE A 207 -0.08 -13.84 13.38
N LYS A 208 -1.11 -13.15 13.84
CA LYS A 208 -1.13 -12.43 15.12
C LYS A 208 -2.50 -12.59 15.73
N LYS A 209 -2.56 -13.26 16.89
CA LYS A 209 -3.82 -13.39 17.64
C LYS A 209 -4.37 -12.02 17.99
N ILE A 210 -5.60 -11.77 17.55
CA ILE A 210 -6.35 -10.55 17.81
C ILE A 210 -7.74 -10.91 18.29
N ASP A 211 -8.30 -10.08 19.15
CA ASP A 211 -9.69 -10.25 19.60
C ASP A 211 -10.65 -9.82 18.47
N ILE A 212 -11.43 -10.80 17.94
CA ILE A 212 -12.38 -10.58 16.85
C ILE A 212 -13.79 -10.78 17.37
N THR A 213 -14.49 -9.67 17.59
CA THR A 213 -15.92 -9.68 17.98
C THR A 213 -16.75 -8.89 16.98
N ASP A 214 -17.97 -9.36 16.71
CA ASP A 214 -18.88 -8.68 15.78
C ASP A 214 -19.23 -7.27 16.26
N ALA A 215 -19.34 -7.08 17.59
CA ALA A 215 -19.60 -5.78 18.18
C ALA A 215 -18.45 -4.78 17.88
N LYS A 216 -17.19 -5.21 18.06
CA LYS A 216 -16.02 -4.36 17.77
C LYS A 216 -15.88 -4.05 16.28
N ILE A 217 -16.18 -5.03 15.40
CA ILE A 217 -16.20 -4.81 13.94
C ILE A 217 -17.22 -3.72 13.60
N LYS A 218 -18.47 -3.87 14.04
CA LYS A 218 -19.57 -2.91 13.77
C LYS A 218 -19.24 -1.52 14.33
N HIS A 219 -18.72 -1.45 15.55
CA HIS A 219 -18.30 -0.18 16.15
C HIS A 219 -17.21 0.51 15.31
N THR A 220 -16.17 -0.22 14.92
CA THR A 220 -15.08 0.31 14.09
C THR A 220 -15.57 0.75 12.71
N MET A 221 -16.47 0.00 12.09
CA MET A 221 -17.09 0.38 10.82
C MET A 221 -17.82 1.72 10.93
N ASN A 222 -18.61 1.92 11.99
CA ASN A 222 -19.34 3.18 12.21
C ASN A 222 -18.39 4.38 12.38
N LEU A 223 -17.26 4.19 13.04
CA LEU A 223 -16.22 5.23 13.16
C LEU A 223 -15.56 5.59 11.82
N CYS A 224 -15.41 4.59 10.93
CA CYS A 224 -14.72 4.71 9.65
C CYS A 224 -15.66 5.01 8.46
N ASN A 225 -16.93 5.30 8.71
CA ASN A 225 -17.86 5.70 7.66
C ASN A 225 -17.41 7.05 7.07
N MET A 226 -16.76 6.97 5.90
CA MET A 226 -16.38 8.10 5.03
C MET A 226 -17.21 8.05 3.76
#